data_34687c3e3c69ec2671f6a7649942c9ba
#
_entry.id   34687c3e3c69ec2671f6a7649942c9ba
#
_cell.length_a   1.000
_cell.length_b   1.000
_cell.length_c   1.000
_cell.angle_alpha   90.00
_cell.angle_beta   90.00
_cell.angle_gamma   90.00
#
_symmetry.space_group_name_H-M   'P 1'
#
loop_
_entity.id
_entity.type
_entity.pdbx_description
1 polymer ?
#
loop_
_entity_poly.entity_id
_entity_poly.type
_entity_poly.pdbx_seq_one_letter_code
_entity_poly.pdbx_strand_id
1 'polypeptide(L)'
;MRIVAVYKEYSDHAREMSEWLDQFERRSGTTIECLDPESLDGETFCTARDIVLYPTIAVVGDDGKTYEMWSGSPLPVIDEVMGYIAR
;
A
#
# COMPACT_ATOMS: atom_id res chain seq x y z
N MET A 1 -11.49 4.74 6.06
CA MET A 1 -10.57 4.35 4.98
C MET A 1 -9.40 3.57 5.52
N ARG A 2 -8.93 2.63 4.73
CA ARG A 2 -7.72 1.90 5.10
C ARG A 2 -6.71 2.00 3.97
N ILE A 3 -5.43 1.90 4.33
CA ILE A 3 -4.34 1.94 3.36
C ILE A 3 -3.67 0.58 3.37
N VAL A 4 -3.46 0.02 2.18
CA VAL A 4 -2.89 -1.31 2.01
C VAL A 4 -1.65 -1.21 1.15
N ALA A 5 -0.56 -1.79 1.61
CA ALA A 5 0.68 -1.89 0.85
C ALA A 5 0.86 -3.34 0.40
N VAL A 6 1.03 -3.53 -0.90
CA VAL A 6 1.25 -4.86 -1.47
C VAL A 6 2.68 -4.93 -1.99
N TYR A 7 3.47 -5.81 -1.42
CA TYR A 7 4.86 -5.97 -1.84
C TYR A 7 5.41 -7.32 -1.44
N LYS A 8 6.46 -7.73 -2.14
CA LYS A 8 7.15 -8.99 -1.83
C LYS A 8 8.27 -8.72 -0.85
N GLU A 9 8.22 -9.41 0.30
CA GLU A 9 9.18 -9.20 1.39
C GLU A 9 10.62 -9.50 0.97
N TYR A 10 10.81 -10.49 0.13
CA TYR A 10 12.15 -10.86 -0.34
C TYR A 10 12.36 -10.41 -1.78
N SER A 11 12.40 -9.09 -1.97
CA SER A 11 12.54 -8.49 -3.30
C SER A 11 13.40 -7.25 -3.24
N ASP A 12 13.79 -6.74 -4.40
CA ASP A 12 14.61 -5.54 -4.51
C ASP A 12 13.93 -4.29 -3.95
N HIS A 13 12.61 -4.28 -3.96
CA HIS A 13 11.85 -3.12 -3.48
C HIS A 13 11.46 -3.20 -2.00
N ALA A 14 11.73 -4.33 -1.33
CA ALA A 14 11.30 -4.52 0.05
C ALA A 14 11.90 -3.49 1.01
N ARG A 15 13.18 -3.17 0.83
CA ARG A 15 13.87 -2.20 1.68
C ARG A 15 13.28 -0.81 1.55
N GLU A 16 13.09 -0.35 0.30
CA GLU A 16 12.47 0.94 0.03
C GLU A 16 11.08 1.02 0.65
N MET A 17 10.30 -0.05 0.50
CA MET A 17 8.96 -0.13 1.05
C MET A 17 8.98 -0.09 2.57
N SER A 18 9.89 -0.84 3.20
CA SER A 18 10.02 -0.87 4.66
C SER A 18 10.36 0.51 5.23
N GLU A 19 11.27 1.23 4.59
CA GLU A 19 11.65 2.58 5.00
C GLU A 19 10.48 3.55 4.83
N TRP A 20 9.75 3.45 3.74
CA TRP A 20 8.58 4.28 3.47
C TRP A 20 7.50 4.05 4.52
N LEU A 21 7.21 2.78 4.83
CA LEU A 21 6.20 2.42 5.82
C LEU A 21 6.55 2.96 7.20
N ASP A 22 7.82 2.86 7.59
CA ASP A 22 8.31 3.35 8.87
C ASP A 22 8.11 4.87 8.99
N GLN A 23 8.49 5.61 7.96
CA GLN A 23 8.32 7.05 7.94
C GLN A 23 6.85 7.46 7.95
N PHE A 24 6.01 6.75 7.20
CA PHE A 24 4.59 7.03 7.17
C PHE A 24 3.96 6.83 8.54
N GLU A 25 4.27 5.73 9.20
CA GLU A 25 3.75 5.44 10.54
C GLU A 25 4.17 6.50 11.56
N ARG A 26 5.44 6.93 11.49
CA ARG A 26 5.95 7.97 12.39
C ARG A 26 5.24 9.30 12.20
N ARG A 27 4.97 9.67 10.96
CA ARG A 27 4.37 10.96 10.64
C ARG A 27 2.86 10.99 10.83
N SER A 28 2.19 9.89 10.51
CA SER A 28 0.72 9.84 10.55
C SER A 28 0.14 9.24 11.82
N GLY A 29 0.93 8.43 12.51
CA GLY A 29 0.42 7.66 13.64
C GLY A 29 -0.48 6.50 13.21
N THR A 30 -0.56 6.24 11.91
CA THR A 30 -1.43 5.22 11.34
C THR A 30 -0.58 4.07 10.79
N THR A 31 -0.96 2.85 11.14
CA THR A 31 -0.30 1.65 10.63
C THR A 31 -0.94 1.23 9.31
N ILE A 32 -0.11 0.92 8.32
CA ILE A 32 -0.56 0.44 7.02
C ILE A 32 -0.62 -1.08 7.02
N GLU A 33 -1.72 -1.62 6.52
CA GLU A 33 -1.88 -3.05 6.34
C GLU A 33 -0.97 -3.52 5.19
N CYS A 34 -0.17 -4.55 5.45
CA CYS A 34 0.77 -5.07 4.44
C CYS A 34 0.32 -6.45 3.98
N LEU A 35 0.31 -6.66 2.68
CA LEU A 35 -0.05 -7.94 2.08
C LEU A 35 1.06 -8.43 1.16
N ASP A 36 1.37 -9.71 1.26
CA ASP A 36 2.25 -10.36 0.30
C ASP A 36 1.39 -10.81 -0.89
N PRO A 37 1.74 -10.41 -2.12
CA PRO A 37 0.94 -10.78 -3.29
C PRO A 37 0.90 -12.28 -3.56
N GLU A 38 1.81 -13.05 -2.98
CA GLU A 38 1.84 -14.50 -3.12
C GLU A 38 1.03 -15.22 -2.03
N SER A 39 0.58 -14.49 -1.00
CA SER A 39 -0.32 -15.05 0.01
C SER A 39 -1.74 -15.15 -0.55
N LEU A 40 -2.56 -15.97 0.07
CA LEU A 40 -3.95 -16.12 -0.37
C LEU A 40 -4.71 -14.80 -0.32
N ASP A 41 -4.58 -14.08 0.80
CA ASP A 41 -5.23 -12.78 0.97
C ASP A 41 -4.69 -11.74 0.00
N GLY A 42 -3.38 -11.73 -0.22
CA GLY A 42 -2.74 -10.81 -1.16
C GLY A 42 -3.13 -11.09 -2.59
N GLU A 43 -3.19 -12.35 -2.97
CA GLU A 43 -3.60 -12.76 -4.31
C GLU A 43 -5.04 -12.34 -4.58
N THR A 44 -5.94 -12.58 -3.62
CA THR A 44 -7.35 -12.17 -3.75
C THR A 44 -7.48 -10.66 -3.89
N PHE A 45 -6.75 -9.92 -3.07
CA PHE A 45 -6.76 -8.46 -3.10
C PHE A 45 -6.28 -7.94 -4.45
N CYS A 46 -5.18 -8.48 -4.96
CA CYS A 46 -4.59 -8.06 -6.23
C CYS A 46 -5.48 -8.41 -7.42
N THR A 47 -6.05 -9.60 -7.43
CA THR A 47 -6.92 -10.04 -8.53
C THR A 47 -8.15 -9.17 -8.64
N ALA A 48 -8.75 -8.83 -7.50
CA ALA A 48 -9.94 -7.98 -7.48
C ALA A 48 -9.69 -6.56 -8.01
N ARG A 49 -8.44 -6.11 -8.00
CA ARG A 49 -8.07 -4.73 -8.35
C ARG A 49 -7.11 -4.63 -9.52
N ASP A 50 -6.84 -5.75 -10.20
CA ASP A 50 -5.89 -5.81 -11.31
C ASP A 50 -4.49 -5.29 -10.96
N ILE A 51 -4.04 -5.57 -9.76
CA ILE A 51 -2.70 -5.19 -9.32
C ILE A 51 -1.70 -6.20 -9.87
N VAL A 52 -0.82 -5.74 -10.75
CA VAL A 52 0.19 -6.60 -11.40
C VAL A 52 1.61 -6.06 -11.22
N LEU A 53 1.76 -4.84 -10.70
CA LEU A 53 3.06 -4.22 -10.43
C LEU A 53 3.27 -4.09 -8.92
N TYR A 54 4.49 -4.28 -8.48
CA TYR A 54 4.85 -4.16 -7.07
C TYR A 54 6.06 -3.27 -6.90
N PRO A 55 6.16 -2.49 -5.82
CA PRO A 55 5.16 -2.38 -4.76
C PRO A 55 3.94 -1.56 -5.20
N THR A 56 2.81 -1.77 -4.58
CA THR A 56 1.59 -0.99 -4.82
C THR A 56 1.03 -0.53 -3.48
N ILE A 57 0.60 0.73 -3.42
CA ILE A 57 -0.09 1.28 -2.27
C ILE A 57 -1.50 1.65 -2.71
N ALA A 58 -2.49 1.17 -1.99
CA ALA A 58 -3.89 1.39 -2.33
C ALA A 58 -4.64 2.00 -1.15
N VAL A 59 -5.51 2.97 -1.44
CA VAL A 59 -6.43 3.54 -0.46
C VAL A 59 -7.80 2.93 -0.72
N VAL A 60 -8.32 2.21 0.27
CA VAL A 60 -9.56 1.46 0.14
C VAL A 60 -10.58 2.02 1.12
N GLY A 61 -11.78 2.31 0.63
CA GLY A 61 -12.85 2.81 1.47
C GLY A 61 -13.56 1.71 2.24
N ASP A 62 -14.41 2.11 3.17
CA ASP A 62 -15.19 1.18 3.99
C ASP A 62 -16.19 0.37 3.16
N ASP A 63 -16.53 0.87 1.97
CA ASP A 63 -17.40 0.19 1.01
C ASP A 63 -16.65 -0.81 0.12
N GLY A 64 -15.34 -0.97 0.33
CA GLY A 64 -14.50 -1.86 -0.44
C GLY A 64 -13.98 -1.28 -1.75
N LYS A 65 -14.37 -0.05 -2.08
CA LYS A 65 -13.90 0.61 -3.31
C LYS A 65 -12.49 1.14 -3.16
N THR A 66 -11.71 1.04 -4.23
CA THR A 66 -10.37 1.62 -4.29
C THR A 66 -10.48 3.08 -4.73
N TYR A 67 -10.06 4.00 -3.87
CA TYR A 67 -10.12 5.43 -4.16
C TYR A 67 -8.88 5.94 -4.86
N GLU A 68 -7.73 5.36 -4.56
CA GLU A 68 -6.48 5.72 -5.20
C GLU A 68 -5.51 4.55 -5.12
N MET A 69 -4.60 4.49 -6.08
CA MET A 69 -3.62 3.43 -6.12
C MET A 69 -2.35 3.92 -6.82
N TRP A 70 -1.21 3.64 -6.19
CA TRP A 70 0.09 3.99 -6.74
C TRP A 70 0.86 2.69 -6.95
N SER A 71 1.20 2.38 -8.20
CA SER A 71 1.87 1.13 -8.55
C SER A 71 3.28 1.36 -9.03
N GLY A 72 4.19 0.50 -8.59
CA GLY A 72 5.59 0.54 -8.99
C GLY A 72 6.40 1.61 -8.29
N SER A 73 7.61 1.83 -8.78
CA SER A 73 8.52 2.86 -8.24
C SER A 73 8.52 4.08 -9.15
N PRO A 74 8.70 5.30 -8.61
CA PRO A 74 8.92 5.60 -7.19
C PRO A 74 7.63 5.50 -6.38
N LEU A 75 7.80 5.35 -5.06
CA LEU A 75 6.67 5.34 -4.14
C LEU A 75 6.07 6.75 -4.05
N PRO A 76 4.78 6.87 -3.68
CA PRO A 76 4.16 8.18 -3.58
C PRO A 76 4.75 8.99 -2.42
N VAL A 77 4.59 10.31 -2.50
CA VAL A 77 4.99 11.20 -1.41
C VAL A 77 4.05 10.92 -0.22
N ILE A 78 4.63 10.82 0.97
CA ILE A 78 3.87 10.49 2.18
C ILE A 78 2.70 11.44 2.40
N ASP A 79 2.91 12.74 2.18
CA ASP A 79 1.86 13.75 2.36
C ASP A 79 0.66 13.51 1.45
N GLU A 80 0.89 13.03 0.25
CA GLU A 80 -0.19 12.71 -0.69
C GLU A 80 -1.08 11.59 -0.16
N VAL A 81 -0.45 10.54 0.38
CA VAL A 81 -1.19 9.42 0.97
C VAL A 81 -1.89 9.84 2.25
N MET A 82 -1.23 10.63 3.09
CA MET A 82 -1.82 11.15 4.34
C MET A 82 -3.07 11.97 4.09
N GLY A 83 -3.15 12.66 2.95
CA GLY A 83 -4.32 13.43 2.58
C GLY A 83 -5.61 12.62 2.54
N TYR A 84 -5.52 11.34 2.24
CA TYR A 84 -6.69 10.45 2.22
C TYR A 84 -7.13 10.02 3.62
N ILE A 85 -6.21 9.95 4.56
CA ILE A 85 -6.53 9.59 5.95
C ILE A 85 -7.21 10.74 6.66
N ALA A 86 -6.80 11.96 6.36
CA ALA A 86 -7.29 13.16 7.03
C ALA A 86 -8.71 13.57 6.61
N ARG A 87 -9.30 12.85 5.68
CA ARG A 87 -10.66 13.17 5.16
C ARG A 87 -11.78 12.66 6.06
#